data_3e6c4413716b1daf4261d5f6f68703ba
#
_entry.id   3e6c4413716b1daf4261d5f6f68703ba
#
_cell.length_a   1.000
_cell.length_b   1.000
_cell.length_c   1.000
_cell.angle_alpha   90.00
_cell.angle_beta   90.00
_cell.angle_gamma   90.00
#
_symmetry.space_group_name_H-M   'P 1'
#
loop_
_entity.id
_entity.type
_entity.pdbx_description
1 polymer ?
#
loop_
_entity_poly.entity_id
_entity_poly.type
_entity_poly.pdbx_seq_one_letter_code
_entity_poly.pdbx_strand_id
1 'polypeptide(L)'
;GFEIQLEVPRVEAHGDFATNVALTLAKPNKCSPRDIATSFVEQLADGDGFFASVEIAGPGFINLVISPSAWFQILDEIHRLDHNYGLSLLGDGRSVQVEFVSANPTGPLHVGHGRGAAVGDALASILEATGHRVEREYYINDAGTQIETLGRSVFLRYQQLLGRQVDFPETCYQGDYIQVLAREMQEIHGDSYLNVDEEEALPLFSDFAGKRILDGIRDDLQEFGVTYDRWFSEKSLYENGAVDRVIETLKAAGHIYKKDGALWFRSTALGDEKDRVVVRANGMTTYFASDLAYHQDKYLRGLDLVIDLWGADHHGYMDRMYAGVMALGKEREALRLLLVQLVNLLRKGQQVAMSTRAGEFVTLRDVIAEVGRDAARFTFLTRRSDSPLDFDLELAKEKSADNPVYYVQYAHARISSIIRLAEEQKLDLNDKEKLDFNRLELPEELALIKQLSLYPEVVENSARFLEPHRIPYYLTQLTAAFHSYYKHHRIIQDDLALAQARFTLVKAIRVVIRNGLELLGVSAPERM
;
A
#
# COMPACT_ATOMS: atom_id res chain seq x y z
N GLY A 1 0.41 28.75 -16.49
CA GLY A 1 -0.99 28.43 -16.73
C GLY A 1 -1.78 28.48 -15.44
N PHE A 2 -3.07 28.77 -15.51
CA PHE A 2 -3.97 28.61 -14.38
C PHE A 2 -4.48 27.17 -14.35
N GLU A 3 -4.41 26.53 -13.20
CA GLU A 3 -5.05 25.24 -12.96
C GLU A 3 -6.52 25.51 -12.60
N ILE A 4 -7.44 24.97 -13.40
CA ILE A 4 -8.87 25.07 -13.12
C ILE A 4 -9.23 23.96 -12.13
N GLN A 5 -9.72 24.35 -10.95
CA GLN A 5 -10.20 23.39 -9.98
C GLN A 5 -11.69 23.14 -10.21
N LEU A 6 -12.06 21.87 -10.35
CA LEU A 6 -13.43 21.39 -10.35
C LEU A 6 -13.68 20.68 -9.02
N GLU A 7 -14.77 21.06 -8.36
CA GLU A 7 -15.20 20.44 -7.10
C GLU A 7 -16.57 19.77 -7.29
N VAL A 8 -16.77 18.63 -6.68
CA VAL A 8 -18.09 18.01 -6.59
C VAL A 8 -18.89 18.73 -5.51
N PRO A 9 -20.02 19.39 -5.83
CA PRO A 9 -20.81 20.14 -4.86
C PRO A 9 -21.37 19.22 -3.76
N ARG A 10 -21.42 19.73 -2.53
CA ARG A 10 -22.05 19.01 -1.41
C ARG A 10 -23.56 18.89 -1.54
N VAL A 11 -24.17 19.79 -2.28
CA VAL A 11 -25.62 19.88 -2.51
C VAL A 11 -25.87 19.49 -3.95
N GLU A 12 -26.60 18.44 -4.18
CA GLU A 12 -26.92 17.87 -5.50
C GLU A 12 -27.57 18.90 -6.46
N ALA A 13 -28.37 19.82 -5.93
CA ALA A 13 -28.96 20.91 -6.69
C ALA A 13 -27.95 21.87 -7.34
N HIS A 14 -26.68 21.83 -6.96
CA HIS A 14 -25.62 22.63 -7.57
C HIS A 14 -24.93 21.95 -8.75
N GLY A 15 -25.47 20.84 -9.23
CA GLY A 15 -24.96 20.11 -10.39
C GLY A 15 -23.90 19.07 -10.07
N ASP A 16 -23.24 18.54 -11.11
CA ASP A 16 -22.23 17.50 -11.01
C ASP A 16 -20.88 18.04 -10.56
N PHE A 17 -20.54 19.24 -11.05
CA PHE A 17 -19.31 19.95 -10.70
C PHE A 17 -19.57 21.44 -10.48
N ALA A 18 -18.71 22.07 -9.71
CA ALA A 18 -18.64 23.50 -9.54
C ALA A 18 -17.19 24.00 -9.65
N THR A 19 -17.03 25.22 -10.14
CA THR A 19 -15.70 25.87 -10.17
C THR A 19 -15.78 27.30 -9.69
N ASN A 20 -14.72 27.74 -9.02
CA ASN A 20 -14.50 29.12 -8.60
C ASN A 20 -13.54 29.87 -9.54
N VAL A 21 -13.29 29.35 -10.74
CA VAL A 21 -12.30 29.89 -11.69
C VAL A 21 -12.52 31.37 -11.96
N ALA A 22 -13.78 31.83 -12.10
CA ALA A 22 -14.08 33.24 -12.35
C ALA A 22 -13.71 34.14 -11.17
N LEU A 23 -13.87 33.68 -9.93
CA LEU A 23 -13.41 34.38 -8.72
C LEU A 23 -11.89 34.51 -8.68
N THR A 24 -11.19 33.43 -9.05
CA THR A 24 -9.72 33.40 -9.10
C THR A 24 -9.17 34.35 -10.16
N LEU A 25 -9.81 34.41 -11.34
CA LEU A 25 -9.39 35.23 -12.47
C LEU A 25 -9.80 36.70 -12.34
N ALA A 26 -10.73 37.06 -11.48
CA ALA A 26 -11.27 38.41 -11.35
C ALA A 26 -10.21 39.46 -10.99
N LYS A 27 -9.39 39.18 -9.98
CA LYS A 27 -8.34 40.10 -9.50
C LYS A 27 -7.23 40.34 -10.52
N PRO A 28 -6.65 39.31 -11.16
CA PRO A 28 -5.63 39.49 -12.22
C PRO A 28 -6.13 40.25 -13.43
N ASN A 29 -7.38 40.00 -13.83
CA ASN A 29 -7.97 40.62 -15.03
C ASN A 29 -8.69 41.97 -14.75
N LYS A 30 -8.79 42.39 -13.48
CA LYS A 30 -9.49 43.62 -13.07
C LYS A 30 -10.94 43.66 -13.56
N CYS A 31 -11.59 42.53 -13.65
CA CYS A 31 -12.99 42.37 -14.06
C CYS A 31 -13.85 41.86 -12.91
N SER A 32 -15.16 42.06 -13.00
CA SER A 32 -16.09 41.46 -12.06
C SER A 32 -16.05 39.91 -12.20
N PRO A 33 -16.04 39.16 -11.09
CA PRO A 33 -16.10 37.67 -11.19
C PRO A 33 -17.34 37.22 -11.97
N ARG A 34 -18.43 37.92 -11.87
CA ARG A 34 -19.68 37.57 -12.54
C ARG A 34 -19.61 37.78 -14.05
N ASP A 35 -18.91 38.83 -14.52
CA ASP A 35 -18.69 39.08 -15.96
C ASP A 35 -17.80 38.01 -16.57
N ILE A 36 -16.76 37.59 -15.83
CA ILE A 36 -15.89 36.47 -16.24
C ILE A 36 -16.71 35.18 -16.30
N ALA A 37 -17.51 34.87 -15.26
CA ALA A 37 -18.38 33.71 -15.26
C ALA A 37 -19.37 33.72 -16.43
N THR A 38 -19.95 34.87 -16.78
CA THR A 38 -20.83 35.00 -17.95
C THR A 38 -20.13 34.64 -19.22
N SER A 39 -18.90 35.14 -19.44
CA SER A 39 -18.12 34.79 -20.64
C SER A 39 -17.79 33.28 -20.72
N PHE A 40 -17.51 32.63 -19.60
CA PHE A 40 -17.33 31.17 -19.56
C PHE A 40 -18.63 30.43 -19.91
N VAL A 41 -19.75 30.83 -19.30
CA VAL A 41 -21.05 30.19 -19.55
C VAL A 41 -21.47 30.32 -21.02
N GLU A 42 -21.30 31.51 -21.63
CA GLU A 42 -21.59 31.72 -23.07
C GLU A 42 -20.75 30.80 -23.97
N GLN A 43 -19.45 30.63 -23.66
CA GLN A 43 -18.58 29.74 -24.45
C GLN A 43 -18.87 28.25 -24.24
N LEU A 44 -19.26 27.86 -23.02
CA LEU A 44 -19.58 26.46 -22.71
C LEU A 44 -20.98 26.07 -23.21
N ALA A 45 -21.91 27.02 -23.30
CA ALA A 45 -23.26 26.76 -23.80
C ALA A 45 -23.31 26.45 -25.32
N ASP A 46 -22.31 26.92 -26.09
CA ASP A 46 -22.19 26.63 -27.51
C ASP A 46 -21.52 25.29 -27.83
N GLY A 47 -21.22 24.49 -26.79
CA GLY A 47 -20.53 23.19 -26.91
C GLY A 47 -21.44 22.07 -27.42
N ASP A 48 -20.83 20.94 -27.82
CA ASP A 48 -21.43 19.76 -28.47
C ASP A 48 -22.48 18.97 -27.65
N GLY A 49 -23.27 19.62 -26.78
CA GLY A 49 -24.26 18.95 -25.93
C GLY A 49 -23.65 18.17 -24.75
N PHE A 50 -22.39 18.49 -24.40
CA PHE A 50 -21.70 17.88 -23.26
C PHE A 50 -22.34 18.28 -21.93
N PHE A 51 -22.78 19.54 -21.80
CA PHE A 51 -23.47 20.04 -20.62
C PHE A 51 -25.00 20.04 -20.83
N ALA A 52 -25.73 19.55 -19.84
CA ALA A 52 -27.17 19.72 -19.75
C ALA A 52 -27.54 21.15 -19.28
N SER A 53 -26.76 21.70 -18.33
CA SER A 53 -26.84 23.11 -17.95
C SER A 53 -25.49 23.62 -17.41
N VAL A 54 -25.28 24.92 -17.57
CA VAL A 54 -24.14 25.67 -17.00
C VAL A 54 -24.71 26.93 -16.37
N GLU A 55 -24.60 27.08 -15.05
CA GLU A 55 -25.27 28.14 -14.30
C GLU A 55 -24.31 28.93 -13.43
N ILE A 56 -24.51 30.23 -13.34
CA ILE A 56 -23.75 31.12 -12.46
C ILE A 56 -24.41 31.15 -11.08
N ALA A 57 -23.67 30.73 -10.06
CA ALA A 57 -24.13 30.79 -8.67
C ALA A 57 -23.39 31.84 -7.84
N GLY A 58 -24.10 32.53 -6.98
CA GLY A 58 -23.54 33.51 -6.07
C GLY A 58 -22.69 34.59 -6.74
N PRO A 59 -21.49 34.91 -6.21
CA PRO A 59 -20.65 36.01 -6.71
C PRO A 59 -19.87 35.67 -8.01
N GLY A 60 -19.96 34.44 -8.54
CA GLY A 60 -19.20 34.02 -9.74
C GLY A 60 -18.73 32.54 -9.69
N PHE A 61 -19.36 31.69 -8.89
CA PHE A 61 -19.23 30.25 -9.05
C PHE A 61 -19.95 29.82 -10.33
N ILE A 62 -19.43 28.80 -10.99
CA ILE A 62 -20.05 28.19 -12.16
C ILE A 62 -20.40 26.74 -11.78
N ASN A 63 -21.69 26.43 -11.81
CA ASN A 63 -22.22 25.09 -11.60
C ASN A 63 -22.41 24.42 -12.97
N LEU A 64 -21.99 23.16 -13.06
CA LEU A 64 -21.98 22.37 -14.28
C LEU A 64 -22.83 21.11 -14.09
N VAL A 65 -23.80 20.91 -14.95
CA VAL A 65 -24.56 19.65 -15.05
C VAL A 65 -24.17 18.99 -16.36
N ILE A 66 -23.58 17.82 -16.26
CA ILE A 66 -23.17 17.02 -17.44
C ILE A 66 -24.41 16.35 -18.03
N SER A 67 -24.49 16.30 -19.34
CA SER A 67 -25.61 15.62 -20.02
C SER A 67 -25.56 14.10 -19.80
N PRO A 68 -26.69 13.40 -19.72
CA PRO A 68 -26.70 11.93 -19.61
C PRO A 68 -25.90 11.26 -20.74
N SER A 69 -26.00 11.78 -21.96
CA SER A 69 -25.27 11.23 -23.11
C SER A 69 -23.74 11.34 -22.97
N ALA A 70 -23.24 12.40 -22.32
CA ALA A 70 -21.82 12.54 -22.02
C ALA A 70 -21.38 11.54 -20.94
N TRP A 71 -22.22 11.31 -19.92
CA TRP A 71 -21.95 10.29 -18.92
C TRP A 71 -21.89 8.88 -19.49
N PHE A 72 -22.75 8.56 -20.47
CA PHE A 72 -22.77 7.23 -21.09
C PHE A 72 -21.46 6.88 -21.82
N GLN A 73 -20.69 7.87 -22.29
CA GLN A 73 -19.38 7.65 -22.91
C GLN A 73 -18.39 6.95 -21.95
N ILE A 74 -18.57 7.11 -20.64
CA ILE A 74 -17.76 6.41 -19.62
C ILE A 74 -17.91 4.90 -19.73
N LEU A 75 -19.12 4.39 -20.04
CA LEU A 75 -19.34 2.95 -20.22
C LEU A 75 -18.55 2.40 -21.41
N ASP A 76 -18.56 3.12 -22.54
CA ASP A 76 -17.77 2.74 -23.71
C ASP A 76 -16.27 2.79 -23.42
N GLU A 77 -15.83 3.79 -22.69
CA GLU A 77 -14.43 3.93 -22.31
C GLU A 77 -13.97 2.78 -21.39
N ILE A 78 -14.75 2.43 -20.35
CA ILE A 78 -14.46 1.30 -19.48
C ILE A 78 -14.36 -0.01 -20.26
N HIS A 79 -15.28 -0.25 -21.17
CA HIS A 79 -15.24 -1.46 -22.01
C HIS A 79 -14.11 -1.49 -23.01
N ARG A 80 -13.70 -0.34 -23.54
CA ARG A 80 -12.57 -0.21 -24.46
C ARG A 80 -11.24 -0.40 -23.77
N LEU A 81 -11.07 0.18 -22.57
CA LEU A 81 -9.84 0.12 -21.79
C LEU A 81 -9.71 -1.16 -20.97
N ASP A 82 -10.81 -1.71 -20.51
CA ASP A 82 -10.90 -2.94 -19.72
C ASP A 82 -9.90 -2.94 -18.54
N HIS A 83 -8.87 -3.79 -18.55
CA HIS A 83 -7.81 -3.82 -17.52
C HIS A 83 -7.03 -2.51 -17.40
N ASN A 84 -7.01 -1.70 -18.46
CA ASN A 84 -6.30 -0.43 -18.47
C ASN A 84 -7.15 0.73 -17.92
N TYR A 85 -8.43 0.54 -17.62
CA TYR A 85 -9.25 1.59 -17.03
C TYR A 85 -8.79 1.90 -15.61
N GLY A 86 -8.41 3.13 -15.36
CA GLY A 86 -7.79 3.62 -14.13
C GLY A 86 -6.27 3.76 -14.20
N LEU A 87 -5.62 3.28 -15.28
CA LEU A 87 -4.20 3.55 -15.49
C LEU A 87 -3.97 4.99 -15.96
N SER A 88 -2.87 5.60 -15.53
CA SER A 88 -2.49 6.94 -15.95
C SER A 88 -0.98 7.10 -16.09
N LEU A 89 -0.55 8.27 -16.57
CA LEU A 89 0.86 8.63 -16.71
C LEU A 89 1.30 9.70 -15.69
N LEU A 90 0.60 9.80 -14.56
CA LEU A 90 0.88 10.78 -13.49
C LEU A 90 2.35 10.75 -13.05
N GLY A 91 2.94 9.56 -12.99
CA GLY A 91 4.33 9.33 -12.57
C GLY A 91 5.39 9.71 -13.61
N ASP A 92 5.01 9.89 -14.87
CA ASP A 92 5.91 10.26 -15.98
C ASP A 92 7.21 9.45 -16.04
N GLY A 93 7.14 8.15 -15.70
CA GLY A 93 8.29 7.25 -15.70
C GLY A 93 9.31 7.48 -14.57
N ARG A 94 8.99 8.28 -13.54
CA ARG A 94 9.87 8.47 -12.37
C ARG A 94 10.19 7.16 -11.71
N SER A 95 11.46 6.99 -11.32
CA SER A 95 11.94 5.80 -10.61
C SER A 95 11.66 5.93 -9.12
N VAL A 96 10.86 5.01 -8.59
CA VAL A 96 10.43 5.00 -7.18
C VAL A 96 10.84 3.69 -6.54
N GLN A 97 11.41 3.73 -5.35
CA GLN A 97 11.57 2.55 -4.51
C GLN A 97 10.53 2.60 -3.40
N VAL A 98 9.94 1.44 -3.12
CA VAL A 98 9.10 1.23 -1.93
C VAL A 98 9.76 0.17 -1.07
N GLU A 99 10.28 0.57 0.10
CA GLU A 99 10.80 -0.33 1.11
C GLU A 99 9.72 -0.60 2.16
N PHE A 100 9.47 -1.87 2.44
CA PHE A 100 8.44 -2.24 3.41
C PHE A 100 8.70 -3.59 4.05
N VAL A 101 8.09 -3.83 5.21
CA VAL A 101 8.31 -4.94 6.14
C VAL A 101 9.68 -4.85 6.79
N SER A 102 10.75 -5.13 6.09
CA SER A 102 12.16 -5.03 6.53
C SER A 102 12.36 -5.54 7.98
N ALA A 103 11.68 -6.65 8.33
CA ALA A 103 11.74 -7.23 9.66
C ALA A 103 13.09 -7.94 9.86
N ASN A 104 13.62 -7.85 11.08
CA ASN A 104 14.85 -8.54 11.44
C ASN A 104 14.66 -10.07 11.31
N PRO A 105 15.61 -10.81 10.72
CA PRO A 105 15.49 -12.26 10.53
C PRO A 105 15.77 -13.01 11.85
N THR A 106 15.02 -12.68 12.90
CA THR A 106 15.15 -13.24 14.25
C THR A 106 13.94 -14.04 14.69
N GLY A 107 12.89 -14.10 13.87
CA GLY A 107 11.69 -14.87 14.10
C GLY A 107 10.68 -14.73 12.94
N PRO A 108 9.58 -15.49 12.95
CA PRO A 108 8.55 -15.43 11.93
C PRO A 108 7.84 -14.06 11.91
N LEU A 109 7.23 -13.72 10.78
CA LEU A 109 6.46 -12.49 10.65
C LEU A 109 5.20 -12.54 11.52
N HIS A 110 4.92 -11.47 12.24
CA HIS A 110 3.67 -11.30 12.97
C HIS A 110 2.66 -10.45 12.18
N VAL A 111 1.43 -10.39 12.66
CA VAL A 111 0.31 -9.67 12.02
C VAL A 111 0.61 -8.20 11.67
N GLY A 112 1.41 -7.51 12.48
CA GLY A 112 1.83 -6.12 12.19
C GLY A 112 2.70 -6.01 10.94
N HIS A 113 3.60 -6.98 10.72
CA HIS A 113 4.38 -7.07 9.48
C HIS A 113 3.48 -7.34 8.27
N GLY A 114 2.42 -8.16 8.44
CA GLY A 114 1.41 -8.41 7.42
C GLY A 114 0.71 -7.14 6.95
N ARG A 115 0.39 -6.22 7.87
CA ARG A 115 -0.16 -4.92 7.51
C ARG A 115 0.83 -4.09 6.69
N GLY A 116 2.08 -4.02 7.13
CA GLY A 116 3.15 -3.34 6.40
C GLY A 116 3.32 -3.91 4.99
N ALA A 117 3.27 -5.24 4.86
CA ALA A 117 3.35 -5.95 3.59
C ALA A 117 2.20 -5.59 2.65
N ALA A 118 0.95 -5.62 3.15
CA ALA A 118 -0.23 -5.27 2.34
C ALA A 118 -0.21 -3.80 1.89
N VAL A 119 0.15 -2.87 2.78
CA VAL A 119 0.21 -1.43 2.48
C VAL A 119 1.32 -1.14 1.46
N GLY A 120 2.52 -1.68 1.66
CA GLY A 120 3.66 -1.45 0.78
C GLY A 120 3.44 -2.01 -0.63
N ASP A 121 2.95 -3.24 -0.72
CA ASP A 121 2.69 -3.89 -2.01
C ASP A 121 1.53 -3.23 -2.79
N ALA A 122 0.42 -2.89 -2.11
CA ALA A 122 -0.67 -2.16 -2.74
C ALA A 122 -0.24 -0.77 -3.20
N LEU A 123 0.58 -0.05 -2.40
CA LEU A 123 1.14 1.24 -2.78
C LEU A 123 2.04 1.13 -4.01
N ALA A 124 2.91 0.12 -4.05
CA ALA A 124 3.77 -0.14 -5.20
C ALA A 124 2.94 -0.40 -6.47
N SER A 125 1.90 -1.24 -6.40
CA SER A 125 1.00 -1.53 -7.52
C SER A 125 0.23 -0.29 -8.00
N ILE A 126 -0.23 0.58 -7.08
CA ILE A 126 -0.90 1.84 -7.41
C ILE A 126 0.06 2.82 -8.10
N LEU A 127 1.32 2.89 -7.65
CA LEU A 127 2.34 3.73 -8.29
C LEU A 127 2.67 3.22 -9.70
N GLU A 128 2.77 1.91 -9.90
CA GLU A 128 2.93 1.31 -11.23
C GLU A 128 1.74 1.64 -12.15
N ALA A 129 0.52 1.49 -11.64
CA ALA A 129 -0.70 1.82 -12.37
C ALA A 129 -0.79 3.30 -12.77
N THR A 130 -0.07 4.17 -12.08
CA THR A 130 0.01 5.61 -12.38
C THR A 130 1.29 6.02 -13.13
N GLY A 131 2.01 5.04 -13.72
CA GLY A 131 3.11 5.31 -14.65
C GLY A 131 4.48 5.55 -14.00
N HIS A 132 4.66 5.17 -12.72
CA HIS A 132 5.98 5.14 -12.10
C HIS A 132 6.72 3.83 -12.43
N ARG A 133 8.04 3.86 -12.41
CA ARG A 133 8.89 2.66 -12.42
C ARG A 133 9.20 2.31 -10.97
N VAL A 134 8.60 1.26 -10.45
CA VAL A 134 8.68 0.90 -9.04
C VAL A 134 9.66 -0.25 -8.81
N GLU A 135 10.50 -0.13 -7.77
CA GLU A 135 11.32 -1.20 -7.21
C GLU A 135 10.82 -1.50 -5.80
N ARG A 136 10.41 -2.74 -5.52
CA ARG A 136 10.06 -3.24 -4.20
C ARG A 136 11.30 -3.76 -3.51
N GLU A 137 11.66 -3.22 -2.35
CA GLU A 137 12.87 -3.61 -1.63
C GLU A 137 12.56 -4.06 -0.20
N TYR A 138 13.23 -5.14 0.21
CA TYR A 138 13.29 -5.62 1.58
C TYR A 138 14.70 -5.42 2.13
N TYR A 139 14.86 -4.67 3.22
CA TYR A 139 16.12 -4.52 3.92
C TYR A 139 16.30 -5.63 4.94
N ILE A 140 17.40 -6.36 4.85
CA ILE A 140 17.76 -7.46 5.75
C ILE A 140 18.78 -6.94 6.76
N ASN A 141 18.37 -6.85 8.03
CA ASN A 141 19.29 -6.58 9.12
C ASN A 141 19.98 -7.91 9.52
N ASP A 142 20.98 -8.30 8.74
CA ASP A 142 21.76 -9.53 8.90
C ASP A 142 23.12 -9.31 9.63
N ALA A 143 23.28 -8.16 10.28
CA ALA A 143 24.46 -7.79 11.04
C ALA A 143 24.11 -7.45 12.50
N GLY A 144 25.06 -7.67 13.41
CA GLY A 144 24.98 -7.22 14.79
C GLY A 144 24.43 -8.24 15.80
N THR A 145 24.22 -7.74 17.02
CA THR A 145 23.99 -8.57 18.22
C THR A 145 22.69 -9.39 18.21
N GLN A 146 21.69 -9.01 17.43
CA GLN A 146 20.44 -9.75 17.37
C GLN A 146 20.61 -11.11 16.66
N ILE A 147 21.39 -11.15 15.59
CA ILE A 147 21.71 -12.40 14.87
C ILE A 147 22.58 -13.30 15.74
N GLU A 148 23.56 -12.73 16.46
CA GLU A 148 24.36 -13.49 17.43
C GLU A 148 23.48 -14.08 18.56
N THR A 149 22.54 -13.30 19.09
CA THR A 149 21.59 -13.77 20.09
C THR A 149 20.69 -14.91 19.56
N LEU A 150 20.28 -14.82 18.29
CA LEU A 150 19.52 -15.88 17.62
C LEU A 150 20.37 -17.16 17.52
N GLY A 151 21.60 -17.06 17.01
CA GLY A 151 22.52 -18.20 16.93
C GLY A 151 22.78 -18.85 18.30
N ARG A 152 23.01 -18.02 19.32
CA ARG A 152 23.15 -18.47 20.69
C ARG A 152 21.94 -19.23 21.19
N SER A 153 20.73 -18.70 20.93
CA SER A 153 19.47 -19.35 21.33
C SER A 153 19.35 -20.76 20.71
N VAL A 154 19.67 -20.87 19.41
CA VAL A 154 19.65 -22.16 18.71
C VAL A 154 20.74 -23.11 19.23
N PHE A 155 21.95 -22.61 19.49
CA PHE A 155 23.06 -23.41 20.03
C PHE A 155 22.72 -23.98 21.42
N LEU A 156 22.19 -23.16 22.34
CA LEU A 156 21.83 -23.65 23.67
C LEU A 156 20.71 -24.69 23.63
N ARG A 157 19.69 -24.52 22.75
CA ARG A 157 18.66 -25.55 22.55
C ARG A 157 19.20 -26.82 21.91
N TYR A 158 20.14 -26.72 20.98
CA TYR A 158 20.85 -27.88 20.42
C TYR A 158 21.62 -28.65 21.50
N GLN A 159 22.32 -27.95 22.41
CA GLN A 159 23.00 -28.57 23.54
C GLN A 159 22.01 -29.32 24.47
N GLN A 160 20.84 -28.70 24.75
CA GLN A 160 19.79 -29.33 25.56
C GLN A 160 19.20 -30.58 24.87
N LEU A 161 18.97 -30.56 23.56
CA LEU A 161 18.47 -31.70 22.79
C LEU A 161 19.42 -32.91 22.85
N LEU A 162 20.73 -32.65 22.95
CA LEU A 162 21.76 -33.68 23.09
C LEU A 162 21.99 -34.12 24.56
N GLY A 163 21.13 -33.68 25.50
CA GLY A 163 21.16 -34.09 26.87
C GLY A 163 22.11 -33.30 27.79
N ARG A 164 22.71 -32.22 27.28
CA ARG A 164 23.57 -31.36 28.10
C ARG A 164 22.71 -30.44 28.99
N GLN A 165 23.03 -30.36 30.24
CA GLN A 165 22.40 -29.40 31.15
C GLN A 165 23.05 -28.03 30.96
N VAL A 166 22.37 -27.15 30.26
CA VAL A 166 22.79 -25.73 30.05
C VAL A 166 21.64 -24.82 30.41
N ASP A 167 21.96 -23.69 31.03
CA ASP A 167 20.99 -22.64 31.34
C ASP A 167 20.52 -22.00 30.03
N PHE A 168 19.23 -21.67 29.95
CA PHE A 168 18.67 -20.94 28.81
C PHE A 168 18.19 -19.57 29.28
N PRO A 169 19.02 -18.52 29.07
CA PRO A 169 18.75 -17.19 29.60
C PRO A 169 17.48 -16.55 29.02
N GLU A 170 16.79 -15.72 29.78
CA GLU A 170 15.63 -14.93 29.31
C GLU A 170 15.97 -13.95 28.18
N THR A 171 17.27 -13.60 28.04
CA THR A 171 17.77 -12.78 26.94
C THR A 171 17.79 -13.51 25.60
N CYS A 172 17.70 -14.84 25.58
CA CYS A 172 17.58 -15.66 24.39
C CYS A 172 16.14 -15.61 23.83
N TYR A 173 15.98 -15.89 22.54
CA TYR A 173 14.67 -16.00 21.91
C TYR A 173 13.93 -17.25 22.42
N GLN A 174 12.71 -17.06 22.97
CA GLN A 174 11.97 -18.10 23.69
C GLN A 174 11.01 -18.91 22.82
N GLY A 175 10.72 -18.46 21.59
CA GLY A 175 9.70 -19.06 20.71
C GLY A 175 10.02 -20.51 20.30
N ASP A 176 8.99 -21.31 20.03
CA ASP A 176 9.11 -22.72 19.65
C ASP A 176 9.91 -22.94 18.36
N TYR A 177 9.96 -21.95 17.48
CA TYR A 177 10.76 -21.99 16.25
C TYR A 177 12.26 -22.18 16.54
N ILE A 178 12.78 -21.75 17.70
CA ILE A 178 14.17 -21.98 18.10
C ILE A 178 14.42 -23.48 18.33
N GLN A 179 13.46 -24.19 18.90
CA GLN A 179 13.58 -25.65 19.07
C GLN A 179 13.56 -26.38 17.72
N VAL A 180 12.76 -25.87 16.75
CA VAL A 180 12.73 -26.42 15.39
C VAL A 180 14.09 -26.26 14.74
N LEU A 181 14.67 -25.05 14.77
CA LEU A 181 16.00 -24.78 14.22
C LEU A 181 17.10 -25.62 14.88
N ALA A 182 17.02 -25.82 16.20
CA ALA A 182 17.97 -26.65 16.92
C ALA A 182 17.88 -28.13 16.52
N ARG A 183 16.68 -28.67 16.28
CA ARG A 183 16.50 -30.03 15.73
C ARG A 183 17.06 -30.15 14.31
N GLU A 184 16.82 -29.19 13.45
CA GLU A 184 17.40 -29.19 12.11
C GLU A 184 18.94 -29.18 12.15
N MET A 185 19.54 -28.39 13.06
CA MET A 185 20.99 -28.42 13.29
C MET A 185 21.47 -29.80 13.77
N GLN A 186 20.70 -30.45 14.67
CA GLN A 186 21.02 -31.79 15.12
C GLN A 186 20.90 -32.82 13.98
N GLU A 187 19.91 -32.72 13.13
CA GLU A 187 19.75 -33.61 11.96
C GLU A 187 20.90 -33.46 10.95
N ILE A 188 21.40 -32.24 10.74
CA ILE A 188 22.47 -31.94 9.80
C ILE A 188 23.85 -32.34 10.36
N HIS A 189 24.12 -32.06 11.62
CA HIS A 189 25.43 -32.11 12.23
C HIS A 189 25.60 -33.19 13.31
N GLY A 190 24.52 -33.91 13.69
CA GLY A 190 24.55 -34.92 14.75
C GLY A 190 24.95 -34.30 16.10
N ASP A 191 26.01 -34.81 16.69
CA ASP A 191 26.59 -34.35 17.95
C ASP A 191 27.93 -33.58 17.77
N SER A 192 28.28 -33.21 16.54
CA SER A 192 29.58 -32.62 16.20
C SER A 192 29.89 -31.33 17.00
N TYR A 193 28.86 -30.57 17.41
CA TYR A 193 29.03 -29.34 18.18
C TYR A 193 28.73 -29.50 19.68
N LEU A 194 28.57 -30.75 20.18
CA LEU A 194 28.26 -31.00 21.59
C LEU A 194 29.39 -30.50 22.52
N ASN A 195 30.65 -30.67 22.10
CA ASN A 195 31.83 -30.33 22.88
C ASN A 195 32.60 -29.14 22.31
N VAL A 196 32.02 -28.39 21.41
CA VAL A 196 32.60 -27.17 20.83
C VAL A 196 32.22 -25.97 21.72
N ASP A 197 33.16 -25.06 21.94
CA ASP A 197 32.90 -23.83 22.69
C ASP A 197 31.90 -22.92 21.97
N GLU A 198 31.09 -22.21 22.76
CA GLU A 198 30.04 -21.33 22.22
C GLU A 198 30.59 -20.32 21.22
N GLU A 199 31.73 -19.68 21.53
CA GLU A 199 32.36 -18.68 20.66
C GLU A 199 32.76 -19.24 19.28
N GLU A 200 33.20 -20.50 19.22
CA GLU A 200 33.56 -21.18 17.98
C GLU A 200 32.34 -21.63 17.18
N ALA A 201 31.28 -22.10 17.86
CA ALA A 201 30.06 -22.55 17.23
C ALA A 201 29.16 -21.41 16.76
N LEU A 202 29.18 -20.26 17.46
CA LEU A 202 28.25 -19.15 17.28
C LEU A 202 28.13 -18.63 15.85
N PRO A 203 29.21 -18.45 15.06
CA PRO A 203 29.07 -17.96 13.68
C PRO A 203 28.23 -18.89 12.79
N LEU A 204 28.46 -20.22 12.92
CA LEU A 204 27.71 -21.20 12.13
C LEU A 204 26.23 -21.23 12.50
N PHE A 205 25.93 -21.25 13.81
CA PHE A 205 24.55 -21.27 14.30
C PHE A 205 23.81 -19.98 13.98
N SER A 206 24.48 -18.83 14.01
CA SER A 206 23.93 -17.53 13.64
C SER A 206 23.59 -17.45 12.14
N ASP A 207 24.51 -17.86 11.29
CA ASP A 207 24.32 -17.85 9.83
C ASP A 207 23.21 -18.83 9.41
N PHE A 208 23.23 -20.05 9.95
CA PHE A 208 22.18 -21.04 9.72
C PHE A 208 20.80 -20.53 10.14
N ALA A 209 20.68 -20.03 11.39
CA ALA A 209 19.41 -19.61 11.94
C ALA A 209 18.85 -18.39 11.19
N GLY A 210 19.70 -17.37 10.93
CA GLY A 210 19.30 -16.18 10.18
C GLY A 210 18.81 -16.51 8.77
N LYS A 211 19.53 -17.41 8.08
CA LYS A 211 19.13 -17.87 6.74
C LYS A 211 17.79 -18.61 6.76
N ARG A 212 17.60 -19.54 7.69
CA ARG A 212 16.35 -20.34 7.79
C ARG A 212 15.15 -19.46 8.12
N ILE A 213 15.32 -18.48 9.03
CA ILE A 213 14.24 -17.51 9.33
C ILE A 213 13.94 -16.66 8.09
N LEU A 214 14.96 -16.16 7.38
CA LEU A 214 14.77 -15.35 6.17
C LEU A 214 14.06 -16.14 5.06
N ASP A 215 14.41 -17.42 4.87
CA ASP A 215 13.71 -18.28 3.92
C ASP A 215 12.24 -18.44 4.31
N GLY A 216 11.93 -18.64 5.60
CA GLY A 216 10.55 -18.68 6.11
C GLY A 216 9.80 -17.37 5.91
N ILE A 217 10.47 -16.22 6.08
CA ILE A 217 9.89 -14.89 5.80
C ILE A 217 9.53 -14.75 4.31
N ARG A 218 10.40 -15.20 3.42
CA ARG A 218 10.14 -15.20 1.97
C ARG A 218 8.93 -16.04 1.61
N ASP A 219 8.84 -17.23 2.18
CA ASP A 219 7.72 -18.16 1.95
C ASP A 219 6.39 -17.53 2.44
N ASP A 220 6.37 -16.94 3.64
CA ASP A 220 5.19 -16.28 4.21
C ASP A 220 4.73 -15.09 3.35
N LEU A 221 5.67 -14.28 2.86
CA LEU A 221 5.37 -13.13 2.00
C LEU A 221 4.87 -13.59 0.63
N GLN A 222 5.46 -14.63 0.05
CA GLN A 222 5.01 -15.20 -1.22
C GLN A 222 3.60 -15.79 -1.10
N GLU A 223 3.29 -16.52 -0.02
CA GLU A 223 1.94 -17.02 0.27
C GLU A 223 0.94 -15.88 0.44
N PHE A 224 1.39 -14.78 1.07
CA PHE A 224 0.61 -13.56 1.20
C PHE A 224 0.45 -12.79 -0.13
N GLY A 225 1.12 -13.22 -1.20
CA GLY A 225 1.09 -12.62 -2.53
C GLY A 225 1.93 -11.34 -2.64
N VAL A 226 3.00 -11.25 -1.85
CA VAL A 226 3.95 -10.13 -1.85
C VAL A 226 5.29 -10.61 -2.37
N THR A 227 5.84 -9.88 -3.34
CA THR A 227 7.15 -10.17 -3.94
C THR A 227 8.03 -8.93 -3.90
N TYR A 228 9.34 -9.17 -3.91
CA TYR A 228 10.34 -8.11 -3.89
C TYR A 228 11.28 -8.25 -5.08
N ASP A 229 11.65 -7.10 -5.65
CA ASP A 229 12.65 -7.03 -6.73
C ASP A 229 14.05 -7.14 -6.14
N ARG A 230 14.23 -6.65 -4.90
CA ARG A 230 15.51 -6.64 -4.21
C ARG A 230 15.39 -7.04 -2.74
N TRP A 231 16.31 -7.91 -2.32
CA TRP A 231 16.58 -8.23 -0.92
C TRP A 231 17.95 -7.66 -0.58
N PHE A 232 17.99 -6.54 0.14
CA PHE A 232 19.22 -5.80 0.42
C PHE A 232 19.80 -6.23 1.78
N SER A 233 21.07 -6.67 1.80
CA SER A 233 21.78 -7.07 3.03
C SER A 233 22.51 -5.89 3.64
N GLU A 234 22.27 -5.59 4.92
CA GLU A 234 23.01 -4.56 5.66
C GLU A 234 24.50 -4.87 5.69
N LYS A 235 24.86 -6.14 5.87
CA LYS A 235 26.26 -6.61 5.92
C LYS A 235 27.05 -6.17 4.68
N SER A 236 26.40 -6.11 3.51
CA SER A 236 27.01 -5.68 2.26
C SER A 236 27.54 -4.23 2.32
N LEU A 237 26.93 -3.35 3.12
CA LEU A 237 27.38 -1.95 3.28
C LEU A 237 28.75 -1.86 3.95
N TYR A 238 29.03 -2.77 4.86
CA TYR A 238 30.33 -2.88 5.53
C TYR A 238 31.36 -3.55 4.65
N GLU A 239 30.99 -4.67 4.02
CA GLU A 239 31.90 -5.46 3.17
C GLU A 239 32.41 -4.66 1.96
N ASN A 240 31.56 -3.82 1.38
CA ASN A 240 31.92 -2.99 0.23
C ASN A 240 32.45 -1.60 0.63
N GLY A 241 32.56 -1.27 1.93
CA GLY A 241 33.04 0.00 2.44
C GLY A 241 32.11 1.20 2.21
N ALA A 242 30.80 0.98 1.99
CA ALA A 242 29.84 2.05 1.75
C ALA A 242 29.68 2.97 2.97
N VAL A 243 29.75 2.41 4.18
CA VAL A 243 29.66 3.18 5.43
C VAL A 243 30.82 4.16 5.55
N ASP A 244 32.05 3.74 5.24
CA ASP A 244 33.22 4.64 5.28
C ASP A 244 33.12 5.71 4.20
N ARG A 245 32.68 5.34 2.98
CA ARG A 245 32.51 6.31 1.88
C ARG A 245 31.48 7.39 2.20
N VAL A 246 30.34 7.05 2.79
CA VAL A 246 29.31 8.06 3.13
C VAL A 246 29.83 9.01 4.21
N ILE A 247 30.56 8.51 5.21
CA ILE A 247 31.16 9.32 6.27
C ILE A 247 32.15 10.33 5.67
N GLU A 248 33.03 9.89 4.76
CA GLU A 248 33.99 10.80 4.10
C GLU A 248 33.29 11.81 3.18
N THR A 249 32.22 11.39 2.47
CA THR A 249 31.39 12.28 1.66
C THR A 249 30.80 13.41 2.51
N LEU A 250 30.15 13.06 3.62
CA LEU A 250 29.49 14.00 4.51
C LEU A 250 30.51 14.90 5.27
N LYS A 251 31.70 14.38 5.53
CA LYS A 251 32.80 15.13 6.12
C LYS A 251 33.36 16.16 5.13
N ALA A 252 33.56 15.78 3.87
CA ALA A 252 34.00 16.69 2.81
C ALA A 252 32.96 17.80 2.56
N ALA A 253 31.67 17.50 2.69
CA ALA A 253 30.58 18.47 2.59
C ALA A 253 30.40 19.35 3.85
N GLY A 254 31.18 19.14 4.91
CA GLY A 254 31.13 19.94 6.16
C GLY A 254 30.00 19.55 7.10
N HIS A 255 29.31 18.44 6.85
CA HIS A 255 28.21 17.94 7.69
C HIS A 255 28.66 17.09 8.88
N ILE A 256 29.98 16.72 8.94
CA ILE A 256 30.55 15.95 10.05
C ILE A 256 31.63 16.75 10.76
N TYR A 257 31.64 16.70 12.09
CA TYR A 257 32.67 17.30 12.94
C TYR A 257 33.10 16.34 14.06
N LYS A 258 34.30 16.57 14.63
CA LYS A 258 34.83 15.78 15.75
C LYS A 258 34.54 16.47 17.08
N LYS A 259 33.98 15.72 18.03
CA LYS A 259 33.76 16.18 19.41
C LYS A 259 33.90 15.00 20.37
N ASP A 260 34.63 15.18 21.48
CA ASP A 260 34.80 14.18 22.54
C ASP A 260 35.28 12.80 22.03
N GLY A 261 36.18 12.81 21.02
CA GLY A 261 36.72 11.62 20.40
C GLY A 261 35.80 10.95 19.37
N ALA A 262 34.53 11.35 19.27
CA ALA A 262 33.51 10.80 18.34
C ALA A 262 33.34 11.71 17.11
N LEU A 263 32.78 11.14 16.01
CA LEU A 263 32.32 11.89 14.85
C LEU A 263 30.82 12.14 14.95
N TRP A 264 30.46 13.40 14.79
CA TRP A 264 29.08 13.88 14.92
C TRP A 264 28.57 14.44 13.60
N PHE A 265 27.36 14.09 13.22
CA PHE A 265 26.62 14.65 12.09
C PHE A 265 25.81 15.86 12.54
N ARG A 266 25.91 16.98 11.80
CA ARG A 266 25.25 18.28 12.07
C ARG A 266 23.78 18.23 11.65
N SER A 267 22.99 17.30 12.17
CA SER A 267 21.59 17.13 11.78
C SER A 267 20.70 18.30 12.20
N THR A 268 21.07 19.05 13.25
CA THR A 268 20.34 20.27 13.67
C THR A 268 20.33 21.35 12.59
N ALA A 269 21.41 21.46 11.80
CA ALA A 269 21.48 22.41 10.68
C ALA A 269 20.48 22.08 9.55
N LEU A 270 19.91 20.88 9.58
CA LEU A 270 19.01 20.33 8.56
C LEU A 270 17.65 19.91 9.15
N GLY A 271 17.31 20.40 10.36
CA GLY A 271 15.96 20.29 10.92
C GLY A 271 15.74 19.18 11.95
N ASP A 272 16.78 18.42 12.35
CA ASP A 272 16.68 17.48 13.48
C ASP A 272 16.78 18.23 14.83
N GLU A 273 16.30 17.62 15.90
CA GLU A 273 16.33 18.18 17.27
C GLU A 273 17.73 18.32 17.85
N LYS A 274 18.65 17.41 17.50
CA LYS A 274 20.03 17.38 18.01
C LYS A 274 20.97 16.71 17.02
N ASP A 275 22.26 17.08 17.08
CA ASP A 275 23.32 16.42 16.31
C ASP A 275 23.46 14.94 16.72
N ARG A 276 23.87 14.10 15.77
CA ARG A 276 23.90 12.64 15.94
C ARG A 276 25.31 12.09 15.79
N VAL A 277 25.68 11.15 16.67
CA VAL A 277 26.96 10.42 16.54
C VAL A 277 26.85 9.44 15.37
N VAL A 278 27.81 9.49 14.46
CA VAL A 278 27.95 8.52 13.34
C VAL A 278 29.09 7.53 13.59
N VAL A 279 30.17 7.99 14.30
CA VAL A 279 31.25 7.12 14.76
C VAL A 279 31.50 7.41 16.23
N ARG A 280 31.49 6.39 17.07
CA ARG A 280 31.74 6.49 18.52
C ARG A 280 33.20 6.72 18.79
N ALA A 281 33.56 7.14 20.02
CA ALA A 281 34.93 7.38 20.45
C ALA A 281 35.83 6.13 20.36
N ASN A 282 35.26 4.93 20.40
CA ASN A 282 35.98 3.67 20.22
C ASN A 282 36.18 3.27 18.74
N GLY A 283 35.80 4.13 17.79
CA GLY A 283 35.92 3.89 16.36
C GLY A 283 34.76 3.09 15.73
N MET A 284 33.83 2.60 16.52
CA MET A 284 32.67 1.86 16.00
C MET A 284 31.64 2.82 15.40
N THR A 285 31.12 2.47 14.22
CA THR A 285 29.99 3.18 13.58
C THR A 285 28.68 2.95 14.34
N THR A 286 27.73 3.84 14.15
CA THR A 286 26.37 3.70 14.69
C THR A 286 25.42 3.18 13.60
N TYR A 287 24.26 2.69 13.97
CA TYR A 287 23.19 2.33 13.02
C TYR A 287 22.82 3.48 12.07
N PHE A 288 22.87 4.71 12.56
CA PHE A 288 22.61 5.87 11.72
C PHE A 288 23.62 6.05 10.59
N ALA A 289 24.87 5.63 10.78
CA ALA A 289 25.87 5.65 9.72
C ALA A 289 25.55 4.62 8.62
N SER A 290 25.07 3.42 8.99
CA SER A 290 24.57 2.42 8.01
C SER A 290 23.34 2.93 7.28
N ASP A 291 22.40 3.57 7.96
CA ASP A 291 21.20 4.15 7.34
C ASP A 291 21.55 5.21 6.30
N LEU A 292 22.51 6.08 6.61
CA LEU A 292 23.03 7.08 5.65
C LEU A 292 23.69 6.43 4.43
N ALA A 293 24.49 5.37 4.65
CA ALA A 293 25.12 4.63 3.56
C ALA A 293 24.09 3.92 2.67
N TYR A 294 23.07 3.34 3.27
CA TYR A 294 22.00 2.69 2.58
C TYR A 294 21.18 3.66 1.73
N HIS A 295 20.79 4.81 2.27
CA HIS A 295 20.09 5.83 1.48
C HIS A 295 20.97 6.42 0.38
N GLN A 296 22.27 6.57 0.62
CA GLN A 296 23.20 6.95 -0.45
C GLN A 296 23.21 5.89 -1.58
N ASP A 297 23.23 4.59 -1.24
CA ASP A 297 23.15 3.51 -2.23
C ASP A 297 21.87 3.58 -3.06
N LYS A 298 20.71 3.79 -2.42
CA LYS A 298 19.42 3.97 -3.11
C LYS A 298 19.50 5.06 -4.18
N TYR A 299 20.01 6.24 -3.84
CA TYR A 299 20.13 7.35 -4.79
C TYR A 299 21.21 7.14 -5.87
N LEU A 300 22.30 6.43 -5.55
CA LEU A 300 23.32 6.05 -6.54
C LEU A 300 22.79 5.07 -7.59
N ARG A 301 21.75 4.30 -7.27
CA ARG A 301 21.02 3.45 -8.20
C ARG A 301 20.11 4.24 -9.17
N GLY A 302 19.97 5.56 -8.99
CA GLY A 302 19.20 6.43 -9.87
C GLY A 302 17.72 6.53 -9.50
N LEU A 303 17.38 6.32 -8.22
CA LEU A 303 16.02 6.51 -7.73
C LEU A 303 15.71 8.01 -7.56
N ASP A 304 14.55 8.42 -8.06
CA ASP A 304 14.04 9.80 -7.95
C ASP A 304 13.28 10.02 -6.63
N LEU A 305 12.62 8.97 -6.14
CA LEU A 305 11.84 8.98 -4.91
C LEU A 305 12.04 7.66 -4.14
N VAL A 306 12.30 7.79 -2.87
CA VAL A 306 12.38 6.68 -1.92
C VAL A 306 11.20 6.77 -0.96
N ILE A 307 10.48 5.67 -0.78
CA ILE A 307 9.34 5.56 0.14
C ILE A 307 9.64 4.41 1.10
N ASP A 308 9.87 4.74 2.38
CA ASP A 308 10.11 3.74 3.42
C ASP A 308 8.89 3.63 4.34
N LEU A 309 8.39 2.41 4.52
CA LEU A 309 7.30 2.11 5.43
C LEU A 309 7.87 1.58 6.76
N TRP A 310 7.69 2.34 7.81
CA TRP A 310 8.22 2.03 9.14
C TRP A 310 7.12 1.73 10.14
N GLY A 311 7.42 0.93 11.16
CA GLY A 311 6.59 0.82 12.35
C GLY A 311 6.43 2.18 13.05
N ALA A 312 5.30 2.40 13.70
CA ALA A 312 4.99 3.67 14.36
C ALA A 312 5.96 4.02 15.50
N ASP A 313 6.65 3.04 16.06
CA ASP A 313 7.73 3.20 17.05
C ASP A 313 8.95 3.96 16.53
N HIS A 314 9.13 4.03 15.21
CA HIS A 314 10.20 4.77 14.56
C HIS A 314 9.90 6.26 14.30
N HIS A 315 8.76 6.80 14.75
CA HIS A 315 8.37 8.20 14.54
C HIS A 315 9.49 9.19 14.91
N GLY A 316 10.15 9.01 16.05
CA GLY A 316 11.26 9.88 16.51
C GLY A 316 12.55 9.77 15.70
N TYR A 317 12.58 8.90 14.68
CA TYR A 317 13.74 8.73 13.80
C TYR A 317 13.62 9.51 12.48
N MET A 318 12.43 9.98 12.13
CA MET A 318 12.11 10.54 10.81
C MET A 318 12.94 11.81 10.50
N ASP A 319 12.99 12.79 11.41
CA ASP A 319 13.65 14.07 11.15
C ASP A 319 15.16 13.91 10.89
N ARG A 320 15.83 12.97 11.60
CA ARG A 320 17.25 12.69 11.34
C ARG A 320 17.47 12.04 9.97
N MET A 321 16.53 11.23 9.47
CA MET A 321 16.65 10.64 8.14
C MET A 321 16.43 11.68 7.04
N TYR A 322 15.44 12.56 7.19
CA TYR A 322 15.30 13.71 6.30
C TYR A 322 16.56 14.58 6.28
N ALA A 323 17.13 14.88 7.47
CA ALA A 323 18.40 15.62 7.56
C ALA A 323 19.55 14.87 6.85
N GLY A 324 19.62 13.54 7.01
CA GLY A 324 20.60 12.69 6.32
C GLY A 324 20.48 12.77 4.80
N VAL A 325 19.29 12.64 4.26
CA VAL A 325 19.00 12.69 2.81
C VAL A 325 19.33 14.07 2.24
N MET A 326 18.98 15.16 2.94
CA MET A 326 19.36 16.52 2.55
C MET A 326 20.87 16.72 2.55
N ALA A 327 21.59 16.16 3.52
CA ALA A 327 23.06 16.22 3.56
C ALA A 327 23.72 15.44 2.41
N LEU A 328 23.04 14.44 1.86
CA LEU A 328 23.45 13.72 0.64
C LEU A 328 23.15 14.51 -0.66
N GLY A 329 22.67 15.75 -0.55
CA GLY A 329 22.39 16.64 -1.68
C GLY A 329 21.07 16.38 -2.38
N LYS A 330 20.12 15.75 -1.70
CA LYS A 330 18.76 15.53 -2.23
C LYS A 330 17.78 16.50 -1.57
N GLU A 331 16.71 16.82 -2.30
CA GLU A 331 15.59 17.56 -1.73
C GLU A 331 14.88 16.69 -0.68
N ARG A 332 14.25 17.34 0.32
CA ARG A 332 13.52 16.63 1.38
C ARG A 332 12.42 15.70 0.82
N GLU A 333 11.80 16.11 -0.27
CA GLU A 333 10.73 15.40 -0.98
C GLU A 333 11.19 14.14 -1.70
N ALA A 334 12.50 13.95 -1.89
CA ALA A 334 13.06 12.73 -2.46
C ALA A 334 12.95 11.52 -1.51
N LEU A 335 12.66 11.76 -0.22
CA LEU A 335 12.31 10.74 0.76
C LEU A 335 10.87 10.95 1.25
N ARG A 336 10.13 9.86 1.37
CA ARG A 336 8.82 9.78 2.04
C ARG A 336 8.85 8.69 3.08
N LEU A 337 8.64 9.05 4.32
CA LEU A 337 8.55 8.10 5.44
C LEU A 337 7.09 7.92 5.82
N LEU A 338 6.58 6.72 5.67
CA LEU A 338 5.21 6.35 6.01
C LEU A 338 5.21 5.49 7.27
N LEU A 339 4.35 5.84 8.23
CA LEU A 339 4.20 5.06 9.44
C LEU A 339 3.06 4.05 9.30
N VAL A 340 3.32 2.83 9.74
CA VAL A 340 2.32 1.77 9.84
C VAL A 340 2.03 1.52 11.32
N GLN A 341 0.80 1.86 11.72
CA GLN A 341 0.33 1.69 13.09
C GLN A 341 0.01 0.22 13.43
N LEU A 342 -0.07 -0.05 14.72
CA LEU A 342 -0.33 -1.37 15.26
C LEU A 342 -1.67 -1.94 14.79
N VAL A 343 -1.71 -3.27 14.71
CA VAL A 343 -2.93 -4.06 14.49
C VAL A 343 -3.35 -4.68 15.82
N ASN A 344 -4.56 -4.40 16.25
CA ASN A 344 -5.20 -5.07 17.36
C ASN A 344 -5.97 -6.28 16.83
N LEU A 345 -5.50 -7.48 17.10
CA LEU A 345 -6.26 -8.67 16.76
C LEU A 345 -7.41 -8.85 17.76
N LEU A 346 -8.60 -9.03 17.19
CA LEU A 346 -9.81 -9.30 17.95
C LEU A 346 -10.36 -10.69 17.60
N ARG A 347 -11.03 -11.30 18.52
CA ARG A 347 -11.84 -12.50 18.32
C ARG A 347 -13.19 -12.28 18.99
N LYS A 348 -14.25 -12.14 18.21
CA LYS A 348 -15.60 -11.77 18.68
C LYS A 348 -15.60 -10.51 19.53
N GLY A 349 -14.87 -9.47 19.06
CA GLY A 349 -14.74 -8.18 19.73
C GLY A 349 -13.84 -8.16 20.97
N GLN A 350 -13.21 -9.28 21.34
CA GLN A 350 -12.25 -9.35 22.45
C GLN A 350 -10.83 -9.39 21.93
N GLN A 351 -9.94 -8.61 22.54
CA GLN A 351 -8.54 -8.53 22.14
C GLN A 351 -7.81 -9.85 22.41
N VAL A 352 -7.12 -10.36 21.38
CA VAL A 352 -6.20 -11.50 21.51
C VAL A 352 -4.89 -10.99 22.12
N ALA A 353 -4.50 -11.56 23.27
CA ALA A 353 -3.25 -11.20 23.92
C ALA A 353 -2.06 -11.60 23.02
N MET A 354 -1.12 -10.68 22.82
CA MET A 354 0.12 -10.92 22.10
C MET A 354 1.30 -10.43 22.92
N SER A 355 2.34 -11.26 23.06
CA SER A 355 3.59 -10.91 23.73
C SER A 355 4.77 -11.41 22.90
N THR A 356 5.42 -10.52 22.16
CA THR A 356 6.62 -10.86 21.39
C THR A 356 7.78 -11.33 22.26
N ARG A 357 7.89 -10.81 23.50
CA ARG A 357 8.94 -11.22 24.45
C ARG A 357 8.73 -12.61 25.01
N ALA A 358 7.47 -13.02 25.21
CA ALA A 358 7.14 -14.38 25.69
C ALA A 358 7.10 -15.40 24.54
N GLY A 359 7.27 -14.98 23.28
CA GLY A 359 7.13 -15.86 22.10
C GLY A 359 5.66 -16.19 21.77
N GLU A 360 4.70 -15.55 22.45
CA GLU A 360 3.27 -15.73 22.22
C GLU A 360 2.75 -14.60 21.31
N PHE A 361 2.83 -14.78 20.01
CA PHE A 361 2.25 -13.85 19.03
C PHE A 361 1.63 -14.65 17.89
N VAL A 362 0.58 -14.08 17.31
CA VAL A 362 -0.07 -14.65 16.13
C VAL A 362 0.78 -14.30 14.91
N THR A 363 1.26 -15.31 14.20
CA THR A 363 2.07 -15.14 13.00
C THR A 363 1.21 -14.68 11.82
N LEU A 364 1.83 -14.10 10.81
CA LEU A 364 1.16 -13.79 9.54
C LEU A 364 0.61 -15.07 8.90
N ARG A 365 1.37 -16.16 8.95
CA ARG A 365 0.95 -17.49 8.46
C ARG A 365 -0.31 -17.98 9.14
N ASP A 366 -0.42 -17.85 10.47
CA ASP A 366 -1.62 -18.23 11.21
C ASP A 366 -2.85 -17.42 10.75
N VAL A 367 -2.68 -16.11 10.56
CA VAL A 367 -3.76 -15.24 10.06
C VAL A 367 -4.19 -15.67 8.66
N ILE A 368 -3.23 -15.91 7.73
CA ILE A 368 -3.55 -16.37 6.37
C ILE A 368 -4.26 -17.72 6.39
N ALA A 369 -3.80 -18.66 7.21
CA ALA A 369 -4.42 -19.97 7.34
C ALA A 369 -5.85 -19.90 7.91
N GLU A 370 -6.13 -18.93 8.80
CA GLU A 370 -7.43 -18.81 9.46
C GLU A 370 -8.47 -18.04 8.64
N VAL A 371 -8.10 -16.90 8.05
CA VAL A 371 -9.05 -16.00 7.36
C VAL A 371 -8.87 -15.98 5.84
N GLY A 372 -7.77 -16.51 5.34
CA GLY A 372 -7.37 -16.44 3.93
C GLY A 372 -6.66 -15.14 3.57
N ARG A 373 -5.87 -15.20 2.49
CA ARG A 373 -5.05 -14.09 1.98
C ARG A 373 -5.87 -12.84 1.66
N ASP A 374 -6.95 -13.00 0.92
CA ASP A 374 -7.76 -11.88 0.42
C ASP A 374 -8.41 -11.10 1.55
N ALA A 375 -8.98 -11.80 2.55
CA ALA A 375 -9.60 -11.17 3.71
C ALA A 375 -8.58 -10.43 4.56
N ALA A 376 -7.38 -11.02 4.77
CA ALA A 376 -6.31 -10.37 5.49
C ALA A 376 -5.83 -9.11 4.76
N ARG A 377 -5.50 -9.19 3.46
CA ARG A 377 -5.03 -8.05 2.66
C ARG A 377 -6.05 -6.91 2.64
N PHE A 378 -7.29 -7.22 2.30
CA PHE A 378 -8.35 -6.20 2.22
C PHE A 378 -8.55 -5.50 3.56
N THR A 379 -8.64 -6.27 4.66
CA THR A 379 -8.83 -5.71 6.01
C THR A 379 -7.68 -4.77 6.40
N PHE A 380 -6.42 -5.17 6.16
CA PHE A 380 -5.25 -4.32 6.44
C PHE A 380 -5.27 -2.98 5.70
N LEU A 381 -5.94 -2.92 4.55
CA LEU A 381 -6.05 -1.75 3.69
C LEU A 381 -7.30 -0.90 3.92
N THR A 382 -8.22 -1.28 4.82
CA THR A 382 -9.47 -0.52 5.07
C THR A 382 -9.26 0.79 5.83
N ARG A 383 -8.09 0.96 6.47
CA ARG A 383 -7.76 2.16 7.26
C ARG A 383 -6.44 2.77 6.77
N ARG A 384 -6.28 4.07 7.04
CA ARG A 384 -5.00 4.77 6.84
C ARG A 384 -3.88 4.01 7.55
N SER A 385 -2.69 3.97 6.94
CA SER A 385 -1.54 3.27 7.52
C SER A 385 -1.15 3.83 8.90
N ASP A 386 -1.28 5.15 9.09
CA ASP A 386 -0.96 5.89 10.31
C ASP A 386 -2.03 5.81 11.42
N SER A 387 -3.13 5.10 11.17
CA SER A 387 -4.21 4.90 12.14
C SER A 387 -4.21 3.46 12.68
N PRO A 388 -4.51 3.23 13.98
CA PRO A 388 -4.68 1.88 14.52
C PRO A 388 -5.76 1.10 13.75
N LEU A 389 -5.57 -0.21 13.64
CA LEU A 389 -6.50 -1.10 12.98
C LEU A 389 -6.95 -2.20 13.95
N ASP A 390 -8.25 -2.31 14.13
CA ASP A 390 -8.88 -3.45 14.78
C ASP A 390 -9.21 -4.51 13.72
N PHE A 391 -8.64 -5.70 13.87
CA PHE A 391 -8.84 -6.82 12.97
C PHE A 391 -9.54 -7.97 13.70
N ASP A 392 -10.86 -8.10 13.51
CA ASP A 392 -11.63 -9.21 14.07
C ASP A 392 -11.56 -10.43 13.14
N LEU A 393 -10.89 -11.49 13.60
CA LEU A 393 -10.68 -12.72 12.86
C LEU A 393 -12.00 -13.45 12.55
N GLU A 394 -12.99 -13.37 13.43
CA GLU A 394 -14.28 -14.02 13.19
C GLU A 394 -15.08 -13.27 12.11
N LEU A 395 -15.10 -11.94 12.18
CA LEU A 395 -15.75 -11.11 11.15
C LEU A 395 -15.11 -11.35 9.76
N ALA A 396 -13.79 -11.47 9.70
CA ALA A 396 -13.07 -11.69 8.44
C ALA A 396 -13.39 -13.05 7.77
N LYS A 397 -13.92 -14.03 8.53
CA LYS A 397 -14.37 -15.34 8.01
C LYS A 397 -15.84 -15.35 7.59
N GLU A 398 -16.62 -14.35 8.00
CA GLU A 398 -18.05 -14.32 7.72
C GLU A 398 -18.36 -14.15 6.23
N LYS A 399 -19.33 -14.91 5.75
CA LYS A 399 -19.91 -14.78 4.40
C LYS A 399 -21.14 -13.88 4.44
N SER A 400 -20.96 -12.66 4.92
CA SER A 400 -22.03 -11.70 5.14
C SER A 400 -21.65 -10.30 4.62
N ALA A 401 -22.62 -9.40 4.58
CA ALA A 401 -22.40 -8.00 4.20
C ALA A 401 -21.51 -7.24 5.21
N ASP A 402 -21.37 -7.76 6.43
CA ASP A 402 -20.52 -7.15 7.47
C ASP A 402 -19.03 -7.39 7.21
N ASN A 403 -18.69 -8.41 6.42
CA ASN A 403 -17.33 -8.65 5.95
C ASN A 403 -17.08 -7.86 4.64
N PRO A 404 -16.29 -6.78 4.66
CA PRO A 404 -16.17 -5.89 3.52
C PRO A 404 -15.53 -6.55 2.29
N VAL A 405 -14.57 -7.46 2.44
CA VAL A 405 -13.97 -8.15 1.28
C VAL A 405 -15.00 -9.08 0.63
N TYR A 406 -15.73 -9.85 1.46
CA TYR A 406 -16.78 -10.73 0.95
C TYR A 406 -17.84 -9.93 0.18
N TYR A 407 -18.24 -8.77 0.71
CA TYR A 407 -19.25 -7.91 0.11
C TYR A 407 -18.82 -7.40 -1.29
N VAL A 408 -17.57 -6.99 -1.43
CA VAL A 408 -16.99 -6.53 -2.71
C VAL A 408 -16.84 -7.70 -3.69
N GLN A 409 -16.25 -8.81 -3.27
CA GLN A 409 -16.07 -10.00 -4.11
C GLN A 409 -17.42 -10.60 -4.55
N TYR A 410 -18.41 -10.58 -3.67
CA TYR A 410 -19.75 -11.07 -3.99
C TYR A 410 -20.45 -10.23 -5.08
N ALA A 411 -20.20 -8.91 -5.14
CA ALA A 411 -20.68 -8.08 -6.25
C ALA A 411 -20.10 -8.55 -7.59
N HIS A 412 -18.78 -8.78 -7.65
CA HIS A 412 -18.10 -9.30 -8.84
C HIS A 412 -18.65 -10.68 -9.26
N ALA A 413 -18.76 -11.62 -8.31
CA ALA A 413 -19.27 -12.96 -8.57
C ALA A 413 -20.75 -12.96 -9.01
N ARG A 414 -21.55 -12.06 -8.43
CA ARG A 414 -22.96 -11.88 -8.81
C ARG A 414 -23.09 -11.38 -10.25
N ILE A 415 -22.32 -10.37 -10.65
CA ILE A 415 -22.32 -9.86 -12.03
C ILE A 415 -21.83 -10.95 -12.99
N SER A 416 -20.78 -11.69 -12.62
CA SER A 416 -20.29 -12.83 -13.41
C SER A 416 -21.37 -13.91 -13.59
N SER A 417 -22.23 -14.10 -12.59
CA SER A 417 -23.39 -15.03 -12.71
C SER A 417 -24.47 -14.50 -13.65
N ILE A 418 -24.72 -13.19 -13.69
CA ILE A 418 -25.65 -12.57 -14.65
C ILE A 418 -25.13 -12.76 -16.08
N ILE A 419 -23.82 -12.62 -16.29
CA ILE A 419 -23.18 -12.80 -17.60
C ILE A 419 -23.36 -14.24 -18.07
N ARG A 420 -23.05 -15.22 -17.22
CA ARG A 420 -23.25 -16.65 -17.55
C ARG A 420 -24.72 -16.98 -17.85
N LEU A 421 -25.65 -16.42 -17.09
CA LEU A 421 -27.10 -16.64 -17.33
C LEU A 421 -27.53 -16.11 -18.71
N ALA A 422 -27.02 -14.93 -19.11
CA ALA A 422 -27.30 -14.38 -20.44
C ALA A 422 -26.73 -15.28 -21.54
N GLU A 423 -25.55 -15.83 -21.38
CA GLU A 423 -24.91 -16.77 -22.31
C GLU A 423 -25.68 -18.08 -22.39
N GLU A 424 -26.09 -18.67 -21.26
CA GLU A 424 -26.88 -19.91 -21.20
C GLU A 424 -28.24 -19.75 -21.89
N GLN A 425 -28.87 -18.58 -21.74
CA GLN A 425 -30.13 -18.26 -22.40
C GLN A 425 -29.96 -17.81 -23.86
N LYS A 426 -28.70 -17.72 -24.33
CA LYS A 426 -28.35 -17.26 -25.69
C LYS A 426 -28.94 -15.89 -26.01
N LEU A 427 -28.96 -14.99 -25.03
CA LEU A 427 -29.41 -13.62 -25.21
C LEU A 427 -28.32 -12.81 -25.90
N ASP A 428 -28.65 -12.16 -27.01
CA ASP A 428 -27.74 -11.28 -27.74
C ASP A 428 -27.71 -9.89 -27.08
N LEU A 429 -27.07 -9.81 -25.91
CA LEU A 429 -26.92 -8.58 -25.15
C LEU A 429 -25.57 -7.84 -25.42
N ASN A 430 -24.77 -8.30 -26.39
CA ASN A 430 -23.49 -7.71 -26.74
C ASN A 430 -23.51 -7.00 -28.12
N ASP A 431 -24.67 -6.94 -28.78
CA ASP A 431 -24.83 -6.29 -30.08
C ASP A 431 -24.70 -4.76 -29.93
N LYS A 432 -23.55 -4.21 -30.32
CA LYS A 432 -23.28 -2.76 -30.21
C LYS A 432 -24.19 -1.91 -31.10
N GLU A 433 -24.70 -2.45 -32.23
CA GLU A 433 -25.59 -1.71 -33.15
C GLU A 433 -27.00 -1.48 -32.54
N LYS A 434 -27.40 -2.31 -31.59
CA LYS A 434 -28.69 -2.20 -30.90
C LYS A 434 -28.61 -1.54 -29.53
N LEU A 435 -27.39 -1.18 -29.09
CA LEU A 435 -27.16 -0.60 -27.77
C LEU A 435 -27.64 0.85 -27.72
N ASP A 436 -28.61 1.11 -26.87
CA ASP A 436 -29.17 2.45 -26.62
C ASP A 436 -29.08 2.78 -25.14
N PHE A 437 -28.08 3.54 -24.77
CA PHE A 437 -27.89 3.98 -23.38
C PHE A 437 -28.97 4.95 -22.88
N ASN A 438 -29.76 5.59 -23.78
CA ASN A 438 -30.88 6.44 -23.34
C ASN A 438 -31.98 5.64 -22.63
N ARG A 439 -31.91 4.31 -22.68
CA ARG A 439 -32.79 3.42 -21.90
C ARG A 439 -32.42 3.38 -20.39
N LEU A 440 -31.23 3.89 -19.99
CA LEU A 440 -30.81 4.05 -18.60
C LEU A 440 -31.38 5.37 -18.06
N GLU A 441 -32.68 5.36 -17.71
CA GLU A 441 -33.43 6.55 -17.29
C GLU A 441 -33.47 6.75 -15.77
N LEU A 442 -33.08 5.71 -14.99
CA LEU A 442 -33.19 5.77 -13.53
C LEU A 442 -32.06 6.61 -12.91
N PRO A 443 -32.38 7.43 -11.90
CA PRO A 443 -31.34 8.19 -11.18
C PRO A 443 -30.23 7.28 -10.61
N GLU A 444 -30.57 6.07 -10.16
CA GLU A 444 -29.62 5.10 -9.62
C GLU A 444 -28.66 4.58 -10.71
N GLU A 445 -29.10 4.45 -11.96
CA GLU A 445 -28.26 4.06 -13.09
C GLU A 445 -27.23 5.15 -13.40
N LEU A 446 -27.68 6.38 -13.46
CA LEU A 446 -26.79 7.53 -13.65
C LEU A 446 -25.82 7.72 -12.49
N ALA A 447 -26.27 7.52 -11.24
CA ALA A 447 -25.41 7.58 -10.05
C ALA A 447 -24.29 6.54 -10.09
N LEU A 448 -24.58 5.30 -10.53
CA LEU A 448 -23.58 4.26 -10.74
C LEU A 448 -22.57 4.67 -11.82
N ILE A 449 -23.00 5.24 -12.94
CA ILE A 449 -22.10 5.70 -14.01
C ILE A 449 -21.19 6.82 -13.51
N LYS A 450 -21.75 7.80 -12.80
CA LYS A 450 -20.97 8.88 -12.17
C LYS A 450 -19.94 8.32 -11.18
N GLN A 451 -20.32 7.30 -10.41
CA GLN A 451 -19.38 6.68 -9.48
C GLN A 451 -18.26 5.92 -10.21
N LEU A 452 -18.57 5.24 -11.32
CA LEU A 452 -17.56 4.58 -12.16
C LEU A 452 -16.55 5.58 -12.74
N SER A 453 -16.98 6.78 -13.12
CA SER A 453 -16.09 7.82 -13.68
C SER A 453 -15.06 8.35 -12.68
N LEU A 454 -15.29 8.20 -11.37
CA LEU A 454 -14.36 8.63 -10.32
C LEU A 454 -13.19 7.68 -10.12
N TYR A 455 -13.25 6.45 -10.66
CA TYR A 455 -12.23 5.43 -10.39
C TYR A 455 -10.80 5.85 -10.79
N PRO A 456 -10.55 6.44 -11.98
CA PRO A 456 -9.21 6.89 -12.36
C PRO A 456 -8.65 7.94 -11.38
N GLU A 457 -9.48 8.91 -10.96
CA GLU A 457 -9.08 9.91 -9.97
C GLU A 457 -8.78 9.29 -8.60
N VAL A 458 -9.55 8.28 -8.18
CA VAL A 458 -9.29 7.55 -6.93
C VAL A 458 -7.94 6.86 -6.98
N VAL A 459 -7.57 6.25 -8.10
CA VAL A 459 -6.24 5.61 -8.29
C VAL A 459 -5.13 6.67 -8.25
N GLU A 460 -5.27 7.76 -9.00
CA GLU A 460 -4.29 8.85 -9.00
C GLU A 460 -4.12 9.51 -7.64
N ASN A 461 -5.22 9.78 -6.93
CA ASN A 461 -5.15 10.34 -5.59
C ASN A 461 -4.55 9.36 -4.57
N SER A 462 -4.77 8.05 -4.75
CA SER A 462 -4.10 7.03 -3.94
C SER A 462 -2.57 7.07 -4.12
N ALA A 463 -2.09 7.27 -5.35
CA ALA A 463 -0.66 7.44 -5.64
C ALA A 463 -0.12 8.78 -5.14
N ARG A 464 -0.80 9.89 -5.45
CA ARG A 464 -0.37 11.26 -5.11
C ARG A 464 -0.20 11.46 -3.61
N PHE A 465 -1.15 10.94 -2.81
CA PHE A 465 -1.14 11.07 -1.36
C PHE A 465 -0.52 9.88 -0.64
N LEU A 466 -0.09 8.84 -1.36
CA LEU A 466 0.44 7.59 -0.82
C LEU A 466 -0.57 6.91 0.13
N GLU A 467 -1.83 6.88 -0.26
CA GLU A 467 -2.98 6.45 0.55
C GLU A 467 -3.76 5.29 -0.11
N PRO A 468 -3.25 4.04 -0.09
CA PRO A 468 -3.89 2.90 -0.74
C PRO A 468 -5.28 2.58 -0.18
N HIS A 469 -5.61 2.99 1.06
CA HIS A 469 -6.92 2.77 1.69
C HIS A 469 -8.10 3.45 0.95
N ARG A 470 -7.84 4.37 0.02
CA ARG A 470 -8.87 5.00 -0.82
C ARG A 470 -9.56 4.00 -1.74
N ILE A 471 -8.81 3.00 -2.22
CA ILE A 471 -9.35 1.97 -3.13
C ILE A 471 -10.40 1.09 -2.42
N PRO A 472 -10.13 0.43 -1.27
CA PRO A 472 -11.16 -0.33 -0.55
C PRO A 472 -12.40 0.49 -0.18
N TYR A 473 -12.19 1.77 0.21
CA TYR A 473 -13.29 2.66 0.53
C TYR A 473 -14.19 2.90 -0.70
N TYR A 474 -13.60 3.23 -1.83
CA TYR A 474 -14.30 3.43 -3.09
C TYR A 474 -15.03 2.14 -3.54
N LEU A 475 -14.36 0.98 -3.51
CA LEU A 475 -14.97 -0.30 -3.89
C LEU A 475 -16.17 -0.64 -3.00
N THR A 476 -16.08 -0.38 -1.70
CA THR A 476 -17.19 -0.61 -0.77
C THR A 476 -18.40 0.26 -1.11
N GLN A 477 -18.18 1.53 -1.46
CA GLN A 477 -19.26 2.44 -1.87
C GLN A 477 -19.89 1.99 -3.20
N LEU A 478 -19.09 1.69 -4.21
CA LEU A 478 -19.55 1.23 -5.52
C LEU A 478 -20.39 -0.04 -5.39
N THR A 479 -19.91 -1.01 -4.61
CA THR A 479 -20.62 -2.27 -4.42
C THR A 479 -21.89 -2.13 -3.60
N ALA A 480 -21.93 -1.22 -2.63
CA ALA A 480 -23.15 -0.90 -1.89
C ALA A 480 -24.23 -0.31 -2.80
N ALA A 481 -23.86 0.64 -3.67
CA ALA A 481 -24.76 1.22 -4.67
C ALA A 481 -25.25 0.13 -5.66
N PHE A 482 -24.35 -0.72 -6.15
CA PHE A 482 -24.72 -1.83 -7.04
C PHE A 482 -25.69 -2.84 -6.38
N HIS A 483 -25.41 -3.26 -5.14
CA HIS A 483 -26.30 -4.21 -4.46
C HIS A 483 -27.68 -3.62 -4.18
N SER A 484 -27.76 -2.32 -3.85
CA SER A 484 -29.04 -1.61 -3.71
C SER A 484 -29.79 -1.57 -5.03
N TYR A 485 -29.13 -1.20 -6.12
CA TYR A 485 -29.70 -1.17 -7.47
C TYR A 485 -30.21 -2.55 -7.90
N TYR A 486 -29.37 -3.58 -7.77
CA TYR A 486 -29.71 -4.95 -8.19
C TYR A 486 -30.89 -5.56 -7.42
N LYS A 487 -31.09 -5.15 -6.16
CA LYS A 487 -32.23 -5.60 -5.35
C LYS A 487 -33.58 -5.16 -5.92
N HIS A 488 -33.61 -4.00 -6.57
CA HIS A 488 -34.86 -3.38 -7.05
C HIS A 488 -35.04 -3.48 -8.55
N HIS A 489 -33.96 -3.68 -9.32
CA HIS A 489 -34.01 -3.66 -10.78
C HIS A 489 -33.45 -4.92 -11.39
N ARG A 490 -34.25 -5.58 -12.24
CA ARG A 490 -33.81 -6.76 -13.02
C ARG A 490 -32.90 -6.30 -14.16
N ILE A 491 -31.77 -6.99 -14.33
CA ILE A 491 -30.84 -6.73 -15.44
C ILE A 491 -31.37 -7.43 -16.72
N ILE A 492 -31.64 -8.74 -16.64
CA ILE A 492 -32.21 -9.50 -17.73
C ILE A 492 -33.73 -9.44 -17.59
N GLN A 493 -34.41 -8.94 -18.62
CA GLN A 493 -35.83 -8.73 -18.67
C GLN A 493 -36.37 -8.79 -20.13
N ASP A 494 -37.71 -8.71 -20.31
CA ASP A 494 -38.37 -8.87 -21.61
C ASP A 494 -38.06 -7.71 -22.59
N ASP A 495 -37.85 -6.48 -22.08
CA ASP A 495 -37.37 -5.34 -22.88
C ASP A 495 -35.88 -5.52 -23.16
N LEU A 496 -35.58 -6.06 -24.34
CA LEU A 496 -34.21 -6.39 -24.73
C LEU A 496 -33.29 -5.16 -24.82
N ALA A 497 -33.79 -4.00 -25.24
CA ALA A 497 -32.98 -2.78 -25.34
C ALA A 497 -32.57 -2.29 -23.94
N LEU A 498 -33.51 -2.28 -22.99
CA LEU A 498 -33.18 -1.94 -21.59
C LEU A 498 -32.30 -3.01 -20.93
N ALA A 499 -32.57 -4.30 -21.20
CA ALA A 499 -31.73 -5.39 -20.71
C ALA A 499 -30.28 -5.24 -21.20
N GLN A 500 -30.06 -4.89 -22.46
CA GLN A 500 -28.75 -4.68 -23.06
C GLN A 500 -28.03 -3.49 -22.43
N ALA A 501 -28.69 -2.34 -22.25
CA ALA A 501 -28.11 -1.17 -21.61
C ALA A 501 -27.70 -1.47 -20.16
N ARG A 502 -28.57 -2.10 -19.37
CA ARG A 502 -28.28 -2.54 -18.00
C ARG A 502 -27.18 -3.58 -17.92
N PHE A 503 -27.13 -4.52 -18.85
CA PHE A 503 -26.09 -5.54 -18.94
C PHE A 503 -24.72 -4.89 -19.18
N THR A 504 -24.66 -3.90 -20.06
CA THR A 504 -23.45 -3.14 -20.34
C THR A 504 -22.99 -2.35 -19.10
N LEU A 505 -23.91 -1.71 -18.37
CA LEU A 505 -23.61 -1.03 -17.12
C LEU A 505 -23.00 -1.98 -16.06
N VAL A 506 -23.62 -3.14 -15.82
CA VAL A 506 -23.11 -4.05 -14.78
C VAL A 506 -21.78 -4.69 -15.19
N LYS A 507 -21.53 -4.91 -16.48
CA LYS A 507 -20.20 -5.32 -16.97
C LYS A 507 -19.13 -4.27 -16.68
N ALA A 508 -19.45 -2.98 -16.86
CA ALA A 508 -18.54 -1.90 -16.51
C ALA A 508 -18.23 -1.88 -15.00
N ILE A 509 -19.25 -2.09 -14.15
CA ILE A 509 -19.05 -2.23 -12.69
C ILE A 509 -18.11 -3.40 -12.38
N ARG A 510 -18.28 -4.55 -13.03
CA ARG A 510 -17.41 -5.72 -12.84
C ARG A 510 -15.95 -5.41 -13.19
N VAL A 511 -15.71 -4.70 -14.29
CA VAL A 511 -14.35 -4.29 -14.70
C VAL A 511 -13.70 -3.45 -13.62
N VAL A 512 -14.40 -2.42 -13.13
CA VAL A 512 -13.85 -1.51 -12.11
C VAL A 512 -13.60 -2.23 -10.78
N ILE A 513 -14.52 -3.12 -10.34
CA ILE A 513 -14.30 -3.92 -9.13
C ILE A 513 -13.06 -4.81 -9.27
N ARG A 514 -12.91 -5.52 -10.40
CA ARG A 514 -11.74 -6.35 -10.69
C ARG A 514 -10.46 -5.53 -10.65
N ASN A 515 -10.39 -4.43 -11.41
CA ASN A 515 -9.20 -3.59 -11.48
C ASN A 515 -8.81 -3.04 -10.09
N GLY A 516 -9.80 -2.60 -9.30
CA GLY A 516 -9.53 -2.11 -7.95
C GLY A 516 -9.05 -3.20 -7.00
N LEU A 517 -9.61 -4.43 -7.06
CA LEU A 517 -9.16 -5.56 -6.26
C LEU A 517 -7.74 -5.99 -6.65
N GLU A 518 -7.40 -6.01 -7.95
CA GLU A 518 -6.06 -6.33 -8.45
C GLU A 518 -5.00 -5.39 -7.90
N LEU A 519 -5.25 -4.07 -7.83
CA LEU A 519 -4.34 -3.09 -7.21
C LEU A 519 -4.07 -3.37 -5.72
N LEU A 520 -5.00 -4.02 -5.04
CA LEU A 520 -4.85 -4.42 -3.64
C LEU A 520 -4.21 -5.81 -3.47
N GLY A 521 -3.93 -6.52 -4.57
CA GLY A 521 -3.50 -7.92 -4.55
C GLY A 521 -4.56 -8.87 -4.00
N VAL A 522 -5.84 -8.53 -4.19
CA VAL A 522 -7.02 -9.30 -3.78
C VAL A 522 -7.69 -9.90 -5.01
N SER A 523 -8.11 -11.15 -4.93
CA SER A 523 -8.75 -11.82 -6.07
C SER A 523 -10.15 -11.28 -6.37
N ALA A 524 -10.56 -11.37 -7.64
CA ALA A 524 -11.92 -11.07 -8.10
C ALA A 524 -12.61 -12.37 -8.57
N PRO A 525 -13.17 -13.18 -7.65
CA PRO A 525 -13.72 -14.47 -8.00
C PRO A 525 -14.98 -14.33 -8.84
N GLU A 526 -15.15 -15.23 -9.81
CA GLU A 526 -16.36 -15.28 -10.64
C GLU A 526 -17.47 -16.12 -10.00
N ARG A 527 -17.15 -16.90 -8.97
CA ARG A 527 -18.08 -17.76 -8.22
C ARG A 527 -17.75 -17.70 -6.73
N MET A 528 -18.78 -17.60 -5.92
CA MET A 528 -18.68 -17.63 -4.45
C MET A 528 -19.80 -18.48 -3.87
#